data_5dbc63a6cfcdea74be9b27d7950403af
#
_entry.id   5dbc63a6cfcdea74be9b27d7950403af
#
_cell.length_a   1.000
_cell.length_b   1.000
_cell.length_c   1.000
_cell.angle_alpha   90.00
_cell.angle_beta   90.00
_cell.angle_gamma   90.00
#
_symmetry.space_group_name_H-M   'P 1'
#
loop_
_entity.id
_entity.type
_entity.pdbx_description
1 polymer ?
#
loop_
_entity_poly.entity_id
_entity_poly.type
_entity_poly.pdbx_seq_one_letter_code
_entity_poly.pdbx_strand_id
1 'polypeptide(L)'
;LSALGAVVVKSLSPDPWAGNPSPRVHPVAAGMLNSVGLQNPGIDAWLDEELPALAATGARVVVSIWGQTAGDYGRVAKAIARASASANANANARGSANANASARASGSASGSASGRARAGASDPTTQTGRVPAAPPAPPARSIVAVEANVSCPNVEDRRRMFAHSCAATAAAIGEAAEALAGTGLPLWAKLSPNVTDLTEVAAAALAAGADGLTLINTLMGLALDPATGRPRLGGGGGGLSGPALHPVAVRAVFECRAALPDAAIVGVGGISTGEDAAELLAAGADAVQVGTATFADPRAPARILAELERWCGHNGITRLADLIGRAHE
;
A
#
# COMPACT_ATOMS: atom_id res chain seq x y z
N LEU A 1 -0.19 7.91 10.40
CA LEU A 1 -0.48 6.83 9.44
C LEU A 1 -1.88 6.24 9.64
N SER A 2 -2.32 6.05 10.87
CA SER A 2 -3.65 5.48 11.20
C SER A 2 -4.85 6.29 10.69
N ALA A 3 -4.68 7.57 10.37
CA ALA A 3 -5.72 8.41 9.77
C ALA A 3 -5.90 8.17 8.26
N LEU A 4 -4.96 7.50 7.61
CA LEU A 4 -5.03 7.15 6.19
C LEU A 4 -5.77 5.82 5.98
N GLY A 5 -6.30 5.60 4.78
CA GLY A 5 -6.94 4.34 4.39
C GLY A 5 -6.00 3.14 4.55
N ALA A 6 -4.80 3.25 4.01
CA ALA A 6 -3.71 2.29 4.18
C ALA A 6 -2.36 2.94 3.81
N VAL A 7 -1.27 2.23 4.09
CA VAL A 7 0.10 2.58 3.67
C VAL A 7 0.61 1.47 2.76
N VAL A 8 1.04 1.82 1.56
CA VAL A 8 1.70 0.88 0.64
C VAL A 8 3.19 0.94 0.86
N VAL A 9 3.80 -0.19 1.21
CA VAL A 9 5.25 -0.26 1.46
C VAL A 9 6.05 -0.37 0.17
N LYS A 10 7.37 -0.17 0.27
CA LYS A 10 8.28 -0.39 -0.86
C LYS A 10 8.18 -1.85 -1.32
N SER A 11 8.19 -2.06 -2.66
CA SER A 11 8.06 -3.41 -3.22
C SER A 11 9.18 -4.33 -2.74
N LEU A 12 8.80 -5.49 -2.21
CA LEU A 12 9.67 -6.49 -1.60
C LEU A 12 9.86 -7.67 -2.56
N SER A 13 11.08 -8.18 -2.61
CA SER A 13 11.46 -9.40 -3.33
C SER A 13 11.66 -10.57 -2.36
N PRO A 14 11.78 -11.82 -2.85
CA PRO A 14 12.09 -12.95 -1.99
C PRO A 14 13.38 -12.73 -1.20
N ASP A 15 14.42 -12.28 -1.89
CA ASP A 15 15.76 -12.08 -1.35
C ASP A 15 16.11 -10.57 -1.30
N PRO A 16 17.08 -10.14 -0.48
CA PRO A 16 17.55 -8.76 -0.45
C PRO A 16 18.05 -8.31 -1.83
N TRP A 17 17.71 -7.05 -2.19
CA TRP A 17 18.08 -6.48 -3.47
C TRP A 17 18.71 -5.10 -3.32
N ALA A 18 19.95 -4.93 -3.85
CA ALA A 18 20.73 -3.70 -3.68
C ALA A 18 20.20 -2.50 -4.50
N GLY A 19 19.45 -2.76 -5.56
CA GLY A 19 19.00 -1.73 -6.50
C GLY A 19 20.11 -1.18 -7.41
N ASN A 20 19.85 -0.03 -8.00
CA ASN A 20 20.74 0.62 -8.95
C ASN A 20 21.83 1.46 -8.26
N PRO A 21 22.95 1.77 -8.94
CA PRO A 21 23.95 2.72 -8.44
C PRO A 21 23.38 4.15 -8.36
N SER A 22 23.96 4.96 -7.48
CA SER A 22 23.65 6.40 -7.37
C SER A 22 24.24 7.21 -8.57
N PRO A 23 23.61 8.36 -8.90
CA PRO A 23 22.42 8.98 -8.36
C PRO A 23 21.13 8.23 -8.73
N ARG A 24 20.16 8.14 -7.79
CA ARG A 24 18.92 7.36 -7.97
C ARG A 24 17.68 8.21 -8.18
N VAL A 25 17.78 9.50 -7.92
CA VAL A 25 16.69 10.47 -8.06
C VAL A 25 17.24 11.73 -8.71
N HIS A 26 16.49 12.32 -9.65
CA HIS A 26 16.81 13.57 -10.29
C HIS A 26 15.52 14.41 -10.48
N PRO A 27 15.49 15.67 -9.97
CA PRO A 27 14.36 16.54 -10.19
C PRO A 27 14.26 16.94 -11.66
N VAL A 28 13.04 17.04 -12.18
CA VAL A 28 12.73 17.58 -13.50
C VAL A 28 11.57 18.56 -13.39
N ALA A 29 11.27 19.29 -14.47
CA ALA A 29 10.14 20.20 -14.49
C ALA A 29 8.84 19.44 -14.15
N ALA A 30 8.09 19.92 -13.13
CA ALA A 30 6.86 19.36 -12.65
C ALA A 30 6.93 17.86 -12.22
N GLY A 31 8.10 17.42 -11.69
CA GLY A 31 8.20 16.04 -11.20
C GLY A 31 9.63 15.60 -10.87
N MET A 32 9.83 14.30 -10.87
CA MET A 32 11.15 13.71 -10.71
C MET A 32 11.31 12.44 -11.54
N LEU A 33 12.55 12.15 -11.92
CA LEU A 33 12.96 10.84 -12.41
C LEU A 33 13.57 10.04 -11.26
N ASN A 34 13.21 8.77 -11.16
CA ASN A 34 13.81 7.86 -10.21
C ASN A 34 14.28 6.57 -10.88
N SER A 35 15.43 6.07 -10.43
CA SER A 35 16.02 4.80 -10.82
C SER A 35 16.54 4.10 -9.57
N VAL A 36 15.67 3.90 -8.56
CA VAL A 36 16.03 3.22 -7.30
C VAL A 36 16.41 1.76 -7.55
N GLY A 37 15.80 1.13 -8.57
CA GLY A 37 16.08 -0.24 -8.95
C GLY A 37 15.55 -1.25 -7.93
N LEU A 38 14.42 -0.93 -7.26
CA LEU A 38 13.69 -1.85 -6.38
C LEU A 38 14.46 -2.30 -5.12
N GLN A 39 15.45 -1.51 -4.66
CA GLN A 39 16.17 -1.81 -3.42
C GLN A 39 15.20 -2.16 -2.28
N ASN A 40 15.46 -3.28 -1.59
CA ASN A 40 14.67 -3.75 -0.46
C ASN A 40 15.45 -4.81 0.35
N PRO A 41 15.08 -5.07 1.62
CA PRO A 41 15.77 -6.01 2.50
C PRO A 41 15.42 -7.49 2.25
N GLY A 42 14.48 -7.78 1.33
CA GLY A 42 13.84 -9.08 1.21
C GLY A 42 12.62 -9.21 2.12
N ILE A 43 11.72 -10.14 1.76
CA ILE A 43 10.44 -10.29 2.47
C ILE A 43 10.62 -10.74 3.92
N ASP A 44 11.54 -11.68 4.19
CA ASP A 44 11.70 -12.26 5.52
C ASP A 44 12.21 -11.21 6.51
N ALA A 45 13.28 -10.48 6.18
CA ALA A 45 13.82 -9.41 7.02
C ALA A 45 12.78 -8.29 7.24
N TRP A 46 11.99 -7.95 6.22
CA TRP A 46 10.93 -6.96 6.35
C TRP A 46 9.81 -7.41 7.30
N LEU A 47 9.41 -8.68 7.23
CA LEU A 47 8.38 -9.25 8.13
C LEU A 47 8.84 -9.25 9.58
N ASP A 48 10.12 -9.52 9.82
CA ASP A 48 10.69 -9.64 11.16
C ASP A 48 11.03 -8.29 11.80
N GLU A 49 11.49 -7.32 11.01
CA GLU A 49 12.05 -6.05 11.52
C GLU A 49 11.12 -4.85 11.31
N GLU A 50 10.60 -4.66 10.08
CA GLU A 50 9.85 -3.44 9.72
C GLU A 50 8.35 -3.54 9.98
N LEU A 51 7.74 -4.70 9.69
CA LEU A 51 6.30 -4.90 9.89
C LEU A 51 5.85 -4.68 11.34
N PRO A 52 6.57 -5.17 12.38
CA PRO A 52 6.18 -4.91 13.78
C PRO A 52 6.15 -3.42 14.12
N ALA A 53 7.13 -2.64 13.63
CA ALA A 53 7.17 -1.20 13.84
C ALA A 53 6.01 -0.47 13.15
N LEU A 54 5.66 -0.86 11.93
CA LEU A 54 4.50 -0.32 11.22
C LEU A 54 3.19 -0.71 11.93
N ALA A 55 3.03 -1.95 12.32
CA ALA A 55 1.86 -2.43 13.05
C ALA A 55 1.63 -1.66 14.36
N ALA A 56 2.70 -1.32 15.09
CA ALA A 56 2.63 -0.54 16.30
C ALA A 56 2.08 0.89 16.10
N THR A 57 2.15 1.44 14.88
CA THR A 57 1.52 2.73 14.55
C THR A 57 0.01 2.65 14.33
N GLY A 58 -0.58 1.46 14.31
CA GLY A 58 -1.98 1.22 13.94
C GLY A 58 -2.27 1.38 12.44
N ALA A 59 -1.24 1.45 11.60
CA ALA A 59 -1.39 1.55 10.15
C ALA A 59 -1.95 0.25 9.57
N ARG A 60 -2.84 0.37 8.59
CA ARG A 60 -3.21 -0.70 7.67
C ARG A 60 -2.17 -0.75 6.56
N VAL A 61 -1.59 -1.92 6.32
CA VAL A 61 -0.44 -2.07 5.42
C VAL A 61 -0.84 -2.85 4.18
N VAL A 62 -0.59 -2.27 3.02
CA VAL A 62 -0.59 -2.98 1.74
C VAL A 62 0.85 -3.36 1.43
N VAL A 63 1.11 -4.65 1.29
CA VAL A 63 2.45 -5.14 1.00
C VAL A 63 2.65 -5.16 -0.51
N SER A 64 3.49 -4.26 -1.02
CA SER A 64 3.87 -4.29 -2.42
C SER A 64 4.95 -5.35 -2.64
N ILE A 65 4.77 -6.19 -3.66
CA ILE A 65 5.68 -7.29 -4.00
C ILE A 65 6.19 -7.18 -5.43
N TRP A 66 7.38 -7.73 -5.67
CA TRP A 66 7.95 -7.84 -7.00
C TRP A 66 8.84 -9.07 -7.12
N GLY A 67 9.15 -9.46 -8.35
CA GLY A 67 10.05 -10.55 -8.64
C GLY A 67 10.74 -10.40 -9.99
N GLN A 68 11.77 -11.19 -10.20
CA GLN A 68 12.49 -11.31 -11.48
C GLN A 68 11.85 -12.38 -12.37
N THR A 69 11.17 -13.33 -11.74
CA THR A 69 10.41 -14.41 -12.37
C THR A 69 8.99 -14.43 -11.85
N ALA A 70 8.06 -15.07 -12.55
CA ALA A 70 6.70 -15.25 -12.06
C ALA A 70 6.68 -15.99 -10.71
N GLY A 71 7.50 -17.03 -10.54
CA GLY A 71 7.60 -17.78 -9.29
C GLY A 71 8.08 -16.97 -8.09
N ASP A 72 8.79 -15.85 -8.30
CA ASP A 72 9.19 -14.94 -7.22
C ASP A 72 7.98 -14.27 -6.57
N TYR A 73 6.97 -13.86 -7.36
CA TYR A 73 5.73 -13.32 -6.84
C TYR A 73 5.01 -14.34 -5.94
N GLY A 74 4.97 -15.61 -6.37
CA GLY A 74 4.44 -16.71 -5.56
C GLY A 74 5.23 -16.93 -4.28
N ARG A 75 6.58 -16.87 -4.32
CA ARG A 75 7.43 -17.03 -3.12
C ARG A 75 7.16 -15.95 -2.07
N VAL A 76 7.12 -14.67 -2.49
CA VAL A 76 6.85 -13.55 -1.58
C VAL A 76 5.43 -13.62 -1.04
N ALA A 77 4.44 -13.90 -1.88
CA ALA A 77 3.05 -14.05 -1.49
C ALA A 77 2.85 -15.18 -0.45
N LYS A 78 3.55 -16.32 -0.60
CA LYS A 78 3.57 -17.42 0.39
C LYS A 78 4.12 -16.98 1.75
N ALA A 79 5.18 -16.18 1.79
CA ALA A 79 5.72 -15.64 3.04
C ALA A 79 4.68 -14.75 3.75
N ILE A 80 4.01 -13.87 3.00
CA ILE A 80 2.94 -13.01 3.52
C ILE A 80 1.75 -13.85 4.04
N ALA A 81 1.34 -14.88 3.30
CA ALA A 81 0.25 -15.78 3.69
C ALA A 81 0.54 -16.45 5.03
N ARG A 82 1.76 -16.96 5.23
CA ARG A 82 2.22 -17.56 6.49
C ARG A 82 2.21 -16.57 7.65
N ALA A 83 2.74 -15.37 7.43
CA ALA A 83 2.76 -14.31 8.45
C ALA A 83 1.34 -13.90 8.87
N SER A 84 0.43 -13.75 7.90
CA SER A 84 -0.98 -13.43 8.17
C SER A 84 -1.70 -14.54 8.95
N ALA A 85 -1.46 -15.81 8.62
CA ALA A 85 -2.02 -16.96 9.35
C ALA A 85 -1.53 -17.00 10.80
N SER A 86 -0.24 -16.79 11.03
CA SER A 86 0.37 -16.74 12.37
C SER A 86 -0.20 -15.60 13.22
N ALA A 87 -0.37 -14.42 12.64
CA ALA A 87 -0.98 -13.27 13.33
C ALA A 87 -2.45 -13.57 13.75
N ASN A 88 -3.23 -14.21 12.88
CA ASN A 88 -4.61 -14.60 13.17
C ASN A 88 -4.69 -15.65 14.31
N ALA A 89 -3.81 -16.66 14.30
CA ALA A 89 -3.73 -17.66 15.36
C ALA A 89 -3.41 -17.04 16.72
N ASN A 90 -2.43 -16.12 16.76
CA ASN A 90 -2.06 -15.40 17.97
C ASN A 90 -3.18 -14.48 18.50
N ALA A 91 -3.92 -13.80 17.59
CA ALA A 91 -5.05 -12.97 17.97
C ALA A 91 -6.19 -13.80 18.60
N ASN A 92 -6.51 -14.96 18.02
CA ASN A 92 -7.53 -15.88 18.53
C ASN A 92 -7.12 -16.45 19.90
N ALA A 93 -5.85 -16.84 20.08
CA ALA A 93 -5.35 -17.34 21.37
C ALA A 93 -5.46 -16.27 22.48
N ARG A 94 -5.12 -15.00 22.18
CA ARG A 94 -5.26 -13.88 23.14
C ARG A 94 -6.72 -13.54 23.44
N GLY A 95 -7.61 -13.58 22.43
CA GLY A 95 -9.05 -13.39 22.61
C GLY A 95 -9.64 -14.45 23.55
N SER A 96 -9.30 -15.71 23.38
CA SER A 96 -9.72 -16.82 24.23
C SER A 96 -9.18 -16.70 25.65
N ALA A 97 -7.92 -16.26 25.82
CA ALA A 97 -7.32 -16.04 27.14
C ALA A 97 -8.01 -14.91 27.90
N ASN A 98 -8.33 -13.79 27.23
CA ASN A 98 -9.05 -12.66 27.81
C ASN A 98 -10.51 -13.03 28.19
N ALA A 99 -11.21 -13.79 27.34
CA ALA A 99 -12.55 -14.27 27.65
C ALA A 99 -12.57 -15.17 28.90
N ASN A 100 -11.57 -16.08 29.02
CA ASN A 100 -11.42 -16.93 30.19
C ASN A 100 -11.04 -16.15 31.45
N ALA A 101 -10.23 -15.10 31.35
CA ALA A 101 -9.89 -14.22 32.48
C ALA A 101 -11.11 -13.42 32.97
N SER A 102 -11.92 -12.88 32.05
CA SER A 102 -13.17 -12.19 32.38
C SER A 102 -14.20 -13.12 33.02
N ALA A 103 -14.33 -14.34 32.53
CA ALA A 103 -15.23 -15.35 33.10
C ALA A 103 -14.81 -15.76 34.54
N ARG A 104 -13.51 -15.84 34.81
CA ARG A 104 -12.99 -16.11 36.16
C ARG A 104 -13.17 -14.91 37.10
N ALA A 105 -13.06 -13.68 36.63
CA ALA A 105 -13.26 -12.46 37.42
C ALA A 105 -14.75 -12.29 37.81
N SER A 106 -15.70 -12.64 36.94
CA SER A 106 -17.12 -12.57 37.21
C SER A 106 -17.63 -13.72 38.10
N GLY A 107 -16.92 -14.86 38.17
CA GLY A 107 -17.26 -16.01 39.02
C GLY A 107 -16.84 -15.87 40.50
N SER A 108 -15.98 -14.91 40.86
CA SER A 108 -15.50 -14.72 42.24
C SER A 108 -16.22 -13.62 43.04
N ALA A 109 -17.27 -13.01 42.50
CA ALA A 109 -18.01 -11.90 43.15
C ALA A 109 -19.24 -12.35 43.98
N SER A 110 -19.45 -13.64 44.23
CA SER A 110 -20.55 -14.15 45.10
C SER A 110 -19.99 -14.76 46.37
N GLY A 111 -19.34 -13.98 47.21
CA GLY A 111 -18.89 -14.37 48.56
C GLY A 111 -19.15 -13.22 49.52
N SER A 112 -20.12 -13.40 50.42
CA SER A 112 -20.64 -12.54 51.46
C SER A 112 -19.66 -11.56 52.12
N ALA A 113 -20.07 -10.28 52.20
CA ALA A 113 -19.48 -9.29 53.10
C ALA A 113 -20.39 -9.04 54.32
N SER A 114 -19.95 -9.44 55.49
CA SER A 114 -20.39 -8.85 56.78
C SER A 114 -19.17 -8.50 57.62
N GLY A 115 -19.00 -7.24 58.06
CA GLY A 115 -17.93 -6.85 58.97
C GLY A 115 -17.56 -5.37 59.00
N ARG A 116 -18.32 -4.61 59.75
CA ARG A 116 -18.01 -3.36 60.52
C ARG A 116 -16.82 -2.47 60.16
N ALA A 117 -17.20 -1.18 60.03
CA ALA A 117 -16.39 0.01 60.05
C ALA A 117 -15.52 0.20 61.28
N ARG A 118 -14.28 0.74 61.11
CA ARG A 118 -13.64 1.65 62.05
C ARG A 118 -12.84 2.70 61.26
N ALA A 119 -13.10 3.95 61.65
CA ALA A 119 -12.40 5.13 61.12
C ALA A 119 -10.97 5.22 61.69
N GLY A 120 -10.04 5.72 60.93
CA GLY A 120 -8.71 6.13 61.33
C GLY A 120 -8.10 7.00 60.24
N ALA A 121 -7.77 8.26 60.60
CA ALA A 121 -7.37 9.34 59.72
C ALA A 121 -5.85 9.32 59.40
N SER A 122 -5.52 10.07 58.31
CA SER A 122 -4.23 10.69 57.98
C SER A 122 -3.07 9.81 57.53
N ASP A 123 -2.61 9.94 56.25
CA ASP A 123 -1.53 10.87 55.86
C ASP A 123 -1.35 10.86 54.30
N PRO A 124 -1.16 11.99 53.63
CA PRO A 124 -1.05 12.06 52.18
C PRO A 124 0.42 12.24 51.78
N THR A 125 1.12 11.18 51.38
CA THR A 125 2.32 11.31 50.54
C THR A 125 2.78 9.91 50.09
N THR A 126 2.24 9.46 48.98
CA THR A 126 2.91 8.43 48.17
C THR A 126 2.65 8.76 46.69
N GLN A 127 3.65 9.35 46.08
CA GLN A 127 3.72 9.46 44.61
C GLN A 127 3.67 8.04 44.03
N THR A 128 2.51 7.60 43.62
CA THR A 128 2.39 6.40 42.79
C THR A 128 2.93 6.75 41.42
N GLY A 129 4.15 6.28 41.13
CA GLY A 129 4.73 6.30 39.81
C GLY A 129 3.73 5.67 38.82
N ARG A 130 3.21 6.51 37.94
CA ARG A 130 2.34 6.07 36.82
C ARG A 130 3.21 5.18 35.94
N VAL A 131 3.06 3.88 36.06
CA VAL A 131 3.58 2.91 35.08
C VAL A 131 3.03 3.35 33.71
N PRO A 132 3.89 3.65 32.72
CA PRO A 132 3.38 3.99 31.39
C PRO A 132 2.50 2.84 30.91
N ALA A 133 1.29 3.17 30.47
CA ALA A 133 0.38 2.19 29.89
C ALA A 133 1.11 1.45 28.76
N ALA A 134 1.07 0.13 28.79
CA ALA A 134 1.61 -0.69 27.72
C ALA A 134 1.00 -0.20 26.39
N PRO A 135 1.80 -0.10 25.31
CA PRO A 135 1.29 0.31 24.01
C PRO A 135 0.10 -0.60 23.63
N PRO A 136 -0.93 -0.04 22.99
CA PRO A 136 -2.08 -0.84 22.56
C PRO A 136 -1.58 -2.01 21.71
N ALA A 137 -2.13 -3.20 21.97
CA ALA A 137 -1.81 -4.38 21.17
C ALA A 137 -2.01 -4.06 19.68
N PRO A 138 -1.08 -4.45 18.80
CA PRO A 138 -1.22 -4.20 17.38
C PRO A 138 -2.56 -4.78 16.89
N PRO A 139 -3.26 -4.10 15.94
CA PRO A 139 -4.51 -4.61 15.40
C PRO A 139 -4.31 -6.03 14.85
N ALA A 140 -5.28 -6.89 15.03
CA ALA A 140 -5.20 -8.32 14.72
C ALA A 140 -4.82 -8.62 13.25
N ARG A 141 -4.93 -7.64 12.35
CA ARG A 141 -4.48 -7.68 10.95
C ARG A 141 -3.88 -6.32 10.58
N SER A 142 -2.56 -6.22 10.62
CA SER A 142 -1.86 -5.05 10.05
C SER A 142 -1.80 -5.12 8.52
N ILE A 143 -1.56 -6.30 7.94
CA ILE A 143 -1.60 -6.50 6.48
C ILE A 143 -3.05 -6.61 6.03
N VAL A 144 -3.45 -5.75 5.09
CA VAL A 144 -4.83 -5.66 4.58
C VAL A 144 -4.97 -6.01 3.10
N ALA A 145 -3.89 -5.95 2.33
CA ALA A 145 -3.85 -6.33 0.92
C ALA A 145 -2.42 -6.60 0.46
N VAL A 146 -2.28 -7.23 -0.71
CA VAL A 146 -1.01 -7.39 -1.43
C VAL A 146 -1.12 -6.67 -2.77
N GLU A 147 -0.08 -5.88 -3.13
CA GLU A 147 0.03 -5.21 -4.42
C GLU A 147 1.17 -5.82 -5.24
N ALA A 148 0.86 -6.56 -6.29
CA ALA A 148 1.86 -7.11 -7.20
C ALA A 148 2.33 -6.02 -8.19
N ASN A 149 3.55 -5.53 -8.01
CA ASN A 149 4.16 -4.57 -8.90
C ASN A 149 4.77 -5.28 -10.12
N VAL A 150 3.99 -5.43 -11.18
CA VAL A 150 4.41 -6.06 -12.44
C VAL A 150 5.15 -5.11 -13.39
N SER A 151 5.39 -3.86 -12.98
CA SER A 151 6.17 -2.88 -13.75
C SER A 151 7.68 -3.04 -13.57
N CYS A 152 8.14 -4.22 -13.16
CA CYS A 152 9.54 -4.53 -12.94
C CYS A 152 10.14 -5.22 -14.17
N PRO A 153 11.46 -5.04 -14.42
CA PRO A 153 12.13 -5.76 -15.50
C PRO A 153 12.10 -7.27 -15.26
N ASN A 154 11.64 -8.02 -16.24
CA ASN A 154 11.81 -9.46 -16.27
C ASN A 154 13.27 -9.80 -16.61
N VAL A 155 13.94 -10.59 -15.77
CA VAL A 155 15.36 -10.96 -15.99
C VAL A 155 15.52 -11.88 -17.20
N GLU A 156 14.52 -12.69 -17.50
CA GLU A 156 14.50 -13.56 -18.68
C GLU A 156 14.38 -12.75 -19.98
N ASP A 157 13.80 -11.54 -19.90
CA ASP A 157 13.78 -10.58 -20.99
C ASP A 157 14.27 -9.21 -20.49
N ARG A 158 15.58 -9.00 -20.49
CA ARG A 158 16.27 -7.79 -19.98
C ARG A 158 15.78 -6.46 -20.56
N ARG A 159 14.84 -6.46 -21.50
CA ARG A 159 14.31 -5.27 -22.17
C ARG A 159 12.82 -5.08 -22.00
N ARG A 160 12.10 -6.05 -21.41
CA ARG A 160 10.65 -5.98 -21.20
C ARG A 160 10.29 -6.09 -19.74
N MET A 161 9.37 -5.25 -19.29
CA MET A 161 8.70 -5.42 -18.01
C MET A 161 7.63 -6.51 -18.14
N PHE A 162 7.29 -7.18 -17.04
CA PHE A 162 6.13 -8.08 -17.01
C PHE A 162 4.88 -7.38 -17.55
N ALA A 163 4.66 -6.13 -17.14
CA ALA A 163 3.52 -5.31 -17.56
C ALA A 163 3.47 -4.97 -19.07
N HIS A 164 4.49 -5.31 -19.86
CA HIS A 164 4.47 -5.15 -21.32
C HIS A 164 3.85 -6.35 -22.05
N SER A 165 3.46 -7.40 -21.33
CA SER A 165 2.89 -8.63 -21.90
C SER A 165 1.74 -9.13 -21.04
N CYS A 166 0.58 -9.33 -21.66
CA CYS A 166 -0.58 -9.94 -20.99
C CYS A 166 -0.22 -11.30 -20.38
N ALA A 167 0.51 -12.15 -21.14
CA ALA A 167 0.90 -13.47 -20.67
C ALA A 167 1.87 -13.43 -19.48
N ALA A 168 2.87 -12.53 -19.51
CA ALA A 168 3.82 -12.40 -18.39
C ALA A 168 3.14 -11.81 -17.14
N THR A 169 2.26 -10.81 -17.32
CA THR A 169 1.44 -10.27 -16.23
C THR A 169 0.56 -11.36 -15.62
N ALA A 170 -0.16 -12.12 -16.45
CA ALA A 170 -1.03 -13.20 -15.99
C ALA A 170 -0.24 -14.27 -15.22
N ALA A 171 0.95 -14.65 -15.67
CA ALA A 171 1.79 -15.62 -14.99
C ALA A 171 2.20 -15.12 -13.59
N ALA A 172 2.67 -13.86 -13.47
CA ALA A 172 3.08 -13.30 -12.19
C ALA A 172 1.91 -13.14 -11.20
N ILE A 173 0.75 -12.70 -11.69
CA ILE A 173 -0.47 -12.56 -10.89
C ILE A 173 -0.99 -13.93 -10.47
N GLY A 174 -1.04 -14.91 -11.37
CA GLY A 174 -1.51 -16.27 -11.08
C GLY A 174 -0.71 -16.94 -9.97
N GLU A 175 0.62 -16.86 -10.00
CA GLU A 175 1.49 -17.36 -8.94
C GLU A 175 1.22 -16.69 -7.57
N ALA A 176 1.00 -15.37 -7.57
CA ALA A 176 0.68 -14.66 -6.35
C ALA A 176 -0.74 -14.99 -5.84
N ALA A 177 -1.73 -15.08 -6.73
CA ALA A 177 -3.12 -15.42 -6.40
C ALA A 177 -3.23 -16.82 -5.80
N GLU A 178 -2.56 -17.83 -6.41
CA GLU A 178 -2.49 -19.19 -5.88
C GLU A 178 -1.90 -19.21 -4.46
N ALA A 179 -0.81 -18.47 -4.26
CA ALA A 179 -0.13 -18.41 -2.96
C ALA A 179 -0.97 -17.72 -1.86
N LEU A 180 -1.86 -16.79 -2.22
CA LEU A 180 -2.74 -16.07 -1.29
C LEU A 180 -4.09 -16.75 -1.11
N ALA A 181 -4.39 -17.82 -1.84
CA ALA A 181 -5.67 -18.54 -1.76
C ALA A 181 -6.01 -18.91 -0.31
N GLY A 182 -7.25 -18.65 0.10
CA GLY A 182 -7.74 -18.94 1.45
C GLY A 182 -7.28 -18.00 2.57
N THR A 183 -6.42 -17.01 2.30
CA THR A 183 -5.98 -16.02 3.31
C THR A 183 -7.01 -14.91 3.56
N GLY A 184 -7.86 -14.64 2.56
CA GLY A 184 -8.77 -13.49 2.53
C GLY A 184 -8.06 -12.15 2.34
N LEU A 185 -6.79 -12.14 1.93
CA LEU A 185 -6.06 -10.94 1.52
C LEU A 185 -6.31 -10.66 0.04
N PRO A 186 -6.86 -9.49 -0.33
CA PRO A 186 -7.02 -9.12 -1.72
C PRO A 186 -5.66 -8.88 -2.39
N LEU A 187 -5.56 -9.25 -3.67
CA LEU A 187 -4.41 -9.05 -4.53
C LEU A 187 -4.71 -7.96 -5.57
N TRP A 188 -3.89 -6.90 -5.60
CA TRP A 188 -3.98 -5.85 -6.62
C TRP A 188 -2.82 -5.96 -7.61
N ALA A 189 -3.12 -5.75 -8.89
CA ALA A 189 -2.10 -5.68 -9.94
C ALA A 189 -1.72 -4.21 -10.21
N LYS A 190 -0.45 -3.84 -9.95
CA LYS A 190 0.03 -2.49 -10.26
C LYS A 190 0.67 -2.46 -11.63
N LEU A 191 0.02 -1.73 -12.56
CA LEU A 191 0.31 -1.74 -13.98
C LEU A 191 1.14 -0.54 -14.42
N SER A 192 1.82 -0.69 -15.56
CA SER A 192 2.68 0.32 -16.16
C SER A 192 1.95 1.06 -17.28
N PRO A 193 2.10 2.40 -17.38
CA PRO A 193 1.58 3.15 -18.53
C PRO A 193 2.41 2.99 -19.81
N ASN A 194 3.51 2.25 -19.75
CA ASN A 194 4.46 2.11 -20.88
C ASN A 194 4.01 1.00 -21.86
N VAL A 195 2.75 0.98 -22.20
CA VAL A 195 2.11 0.05 -23.13
C VAL A 195 1.19 0.80 -24.09
N THR A 196 0.87 0.21 -25.21
CA THR A 196 -0.02 0.81 -26.20
C THR A 196 -1.48 0.75 -25.74
N ASP A 197 -1.90 -0.41 -25.22
CA ASP A 197 -3.23 -0.62 -24.66
C ASP A 197 -3.09 -1.21 -23.23
N LEU A 198 -3.48 -0.40 -22.25
CA LEU A 198 -3.42 -0.81 -20.84
C LEU A 198 -4.62 -1.69 -20.47
N THR A 199 -5.73 -1.56 -21.17
CA THR A 199 -6.97 -2.29 -20.86
C THR A 199 -6.82 -3.79 -21.09
N GLU A 200 -6.06 -4.20 -22.14
CA GLU A 200 -5.75 -5.60 -22.39
C GLU A 200 -4.92 -6.23 -21.25
N VAL A 201 -3.90 -5.50 -20.77
CA VAL A 201 -3.05 -5.96 -19.66
C VAL A 201 -3.84 -6.01 -18.35
N ALA A 202 -4.72 -5.02 -18.12
CA ALA A 202 -5.62 -4.97 -16.97
C ALA A 202 -6.60 -6.15 -16.96
N ALA A 203 -7.22 -6.45 -18.09
CA ALA A 203 -8.11 -7.61 -18.24
C ALA A 203 -7.37 -8.94 -17.99
N ALA A 204 -6.15 -9.08 -18.50
CA ALA A 204 -5.32 -10.27 -18.28
C ALA A 204 -4.94 -10.44 -16.80
N ALA A 205 -4.66 -9.36 -16.07
CA ALA A 205 -4.37 -9.39 -14.63
C ALA A 205 -5.59 -9.84 -13.82
N LEU A 206 -6.78 -9.29 -14.11
CA LEU A 206 -8.03 -9.69 -13.44
C LEU A 206 -8.38 -11.14 -13.72
N ALA A 207 -8.28 -11.58 -15.00
CA ALA A 207 -8.52 -12.96 -15.39
C ALA A 207 -7.56 -13.96 -14.71
N ALA A 208 -6.35 -13.52 -14.35
CA ALA A 208 -5.35 -14.31 -13.63
C ALA A 208 -5.53 -14.34 -12.11
N GLY A 209 -6.54 -13.65 -11.56
CA GLY A 209 -6.90 -13.69 -10.15
C GLY A 209 -6.53 -12.44 -9.35
N ALA A 210 -6.25 -11.30 -9.98
CA ALA A 210 -6.21 -10.04 -9.27
C ALA A 210 -7.64 -9.61 -8.87
N ASP A 211 -7.81 -9.16 -7.64
CA ASP A 211 -9.07 -8.60 -7.11
C ASP A 211 -9.26 -7.12 -7.49
N GLY A 212 -8.19 -6.46 -7.94
CA GLY A 212 -8.23 -5.06 -8.33
C GLY A 212 -6.95 -4.61 -9.04
N LEU A 213 -6.97 -3.37 -9.47
CA LEU A 213 -5.91 -2.74 -10.25
C LEU A 213 -5.34 -1.52 -9.52
N THR A 214 -4.05 -1.31 -9.57
CA THR A 214 -3.41 -0.04 -9.20
C THR A 214 -2.89 0.63 -10.49
N LEU A 215 -3.45 1.76 -10.85
CA LEU A 215 -3.17 2.51 -12.07
C LEU A 215 -2.69 3.91 -11.71
N ILE A 216 -1.46 4.26 -12.02
CA ILE A 216 -0.41 3.63 -12.81
C ILE A 216 0.95 3.70 -12.10
N ASN A 217 1.93 2.92 -12.56
CA ASN A 217 3.32 3.11 -12.22
C ASN A 217 3.90 4.30 -13.01
N THR A 218 5.21 4.51 -12.96
CA THR A 218 5.92 5.63 -13.60
C THR A 218 6.06 5.46 -15.11
N LEU A 219 6.08 6.58 -15.83
CA LEU A 219 6.39 6.62 -17.26
C LEU A 219 7.92 6.62 -17.46
N MET A 220 8.43 5.83 -18.40
CA MET A 220 9.87 5.79 -18.67
C MET A 220 10.36 7.12 -19.22
N GLY A 221 11.49 7.58 -18.69
CA GLY A 221 12.13 8.84 -19.07
C GLY A 221 13.64 8.81 -18.92
N LEU A 222 14.29 9.81 -19.46
CA LEU A 222 15.75 10.01 -19.41
C LEU A 222 16.06 11.49 -19.25
N ALA A 223 17.01 11.81 -18.36
CA ALA A 223 17.61 13.14 -18.27
C ALA A 223 19.11 13.01 -18.53
N LEU A 224 19.62 13.87 -19.42
CA LEU A 224 21.03 13.96 -19.73
C LEU A 224 21.64 15.22 -19.12
N ASP A 225 22.91 15.16 -18.77
CA ASP A 225 23.71 16.33 -18.53
C ASP A 225 24.17 16.90 -19.89
N PRO A 226 23.75 18.12 -20.27
CA PRO A 226 24.08 18.66 -21.58
C PRO A 226 25.58 18.96 -21.75
N ALA A 227 26.31 19.17 -20.66
CA ALA A 227 27.76 19.45 -20.72
C ALA A 227 28.57 18.16 -20.98
N THR A 228 28.11 17.02 -20.48
CA THR A 228 28.83 15.73 -20.57
C THR A 228 28.19 14.73 -21.51
N GLY A 229 26.90 14.93 -21.88
CA GLY A 229 26.10 13.99 -22.64
C GLY A 229 25.73 12.73 -21.86
N ARG A 230 26.04 12.64 -20.57
CA ARG A 230 25.80 11.44 -19.74
C ARG A 230 24.43 11.47 -19.06
N PRO A 231 23.82 10.28 -18.82
CA PRO A 231 22.64 10.19 -17.98
C PRO A 231 22.86 10.76 -16.57
N ARG A 232 21.86 11.47 -16.06
CA ARG A 232 21.89 12.03 -14.69
C ARG A 232 21.62 11.00 -13.61
N LEU A 233 21.06 9.84 -13.98
CA LEU A 233 20.82 8.73 -13.06
C LEU A 233 21.85 7.62 -13.27
N GLY A 234 22.33 7.01 -12.18
CA GLY A 234 23.31 5.93 -12.21
C GLY A 234 22.84 4.67 -12.95
N GLY A 235 21.53 4.41 -13.00
CA GLY A 235 20.93 3.35 -13.79
C GLY A 235 20.64 3.71 -15.25
N GLY A 236 21.04 4.90 -15.72
CA GLY A 236 20.74 5.42 -17.06
C GLY A 236 19.38 6.11 -17.09
N GLY A 237 18.36 5.46 -17.61
CA GLY A 237 16.97 5.93 -17.57
C GLY A 237 16.29 5.70 -16.24
N GLY A 238 15.09 6.25 -16.06
CA GLY A 238 14.28 6.10 -14.85
C GLY A 238 12.80 6.31 -15.10
N GLY A 239 12.00 6.15 -14.04
CA GLY A 239 10.57 6.42 -14.07
C GLY A 239 10.28 7.89 -13.77
N LEU A 240 9.55 8.56 -14.66
CA LEU A 240 8.98 9.89 -14.44
C LEU A 240 7.76 9.78 -13.52
N SER A 241 7.70 10.61 -12.50
CA SER A 241 6.59 10.74 -11.56
C SER A 241 6.39 12.19 -11.14
N GLY A 242 5.31 12.47 -10.41
CA GLY A 242 4.92 13.82 -10.02
C GLY A 242 3.86 14.43 -10.94
N PRO A 243 3.53 15.73 -10.81
CA PRO A 243 2.41 16.37 -11.50
C PRO A 243 2.40 16.17 -13.02
N ALA A 244 3.57 16.11 -13.66
CA ALA A 244 3.67 15.87 -15.10
C ALA A 244 3.06 14.51 -15.55
N LEU A 245 2.94 13.54 -14.63
CA LEU A 245 2.33 12.23 -14.93
C LEU A 245 0.81 12.23 -14.78
N HIS A 246 0.23 13.22 -14.09
CA HIS A 246 -1.17 13.20 -13.68
C HIS A 246 -2.15 12.97 -14.85
N PRO A 247 -2.07 13.70 -15.99
CA PRO A 247 -2.99 13.47 -17.12
C PRO A 247 -2.91 12.06 -17.71
N VAL A 248 -1.73 11.41 -17.62
CA VAL A 248 -1.56 10.02 -18.08
C VAL A 248 -2.25 9.05 -17.12
N ALA A 249 -2.19 9.33 -15.81
CA ALA A 249 -2.86 8.52 -14.81
C ALA A 249 -4.38 8.65 -14.92
N VAL A 250 -4.91 9.86 -15.09
CA VAL A 250 -6.34 10.12 -15.30
C VAL A 250 -6.86 9.36 -16.51
N ARG A 251 -6.18 9.48 -17.67
CA ARG A 251 -6.53 8.74 -18.88
C ARG A 251 -6.55 7.22 -18.66
N ALA A 252 -5.52 6.68 -18.01
CA ALA A 252 -5.41 5.24 -17.74
C ALA A 252 -6.56 4.72 -16.87
N VAL A 253 -6.92 5.46 -15.81
CA VAL A 253 -8.05 5.11 -14.96
C VAL A 253 -9.36 5.19 -15.74
N PHE A 254 -9.57 6.27 -16.50
CA PHE A 254 -10.77 6.47 -17.32
C PHE A 254 -10.97 5.33 -18.34
N GLU A 255 -9.95 5.01 -19.14
CA GLU A 255 -10.03 3.97 -20.16
C GLU A 255 -10.25 2.57 -19.51
N CYS A 256 -9.55 2.27 -18.42
CA CYS A 256 -9.74 1.00 -17.72
C CYS A 256 -11.14 0.89 -17.07
N ARG A 257 -11.68 1.96 -16.49
CA ARG A 257 -13.04 1.96 -15.96
C ARG A 257 -14.08 1.74 -17.06
N ALA A 258 -13.92 2.39 -18.21
CA ALA A 258 -14.81 2.21 -19.36
C ALA A 258 -14.80 0.77 -19.89
N ALA A 259 -13.61 0.14 -19.99
CA ALA A 259 -13.46 -1.22 -20.49
C ALA A 259 -13.82 -2.31 -19.47
N LEU A 260 -13.64 -2.02 -18.17
CA LEU A 260 -13.75 -2.96 -17.04
C LEU A 260 -14.60 -2.33 -15.92
N PRO A 261 -15.91 -2.15 -16.13
CA PRO A 261 -16.75 -1.35 -15.25
C PRO A 261 -16.84 -1.87 -13.80
N ASP A 262 -16.69 -3.18 -13.61
CA ASP A 262 -16.79 -3.82 -12.30
C ASP A 262 -15.43 -3.98 -11.58
N ALA A 263 -14.32 -3.57 -12.20
CA ALA A 263 -13.00 -3.69 -11.61
C ALA A 263 -12.81 -2.73 -10.45
N ALA A 264 -12.26 -3.19 -9.33
CA ALA A 264 -11.77 -2.29 -8.30
C ALA A 264 -10.50 -1.58 -8.78
N ILE A 265 -10.47 -0.24 -8.77
CA ILE A 265 -9.36 0.56 -9.28
C ILE A 265 -8.83 1.50 -8.21
N VAL A 266 -7.54 1.42 -7.96
CA VAL A 266 -6.80 2.39 -7.14
C VAL A 266 -6.01 3.31 -8.08
N GLY A 267 -6.38 4.60 -8.12
CA GLY A 267 -5.73 5.60 -8.96
C GLY A 267 -4.46 6.14 -8.31
N VAL A 268 -3.36 6.17 -9.04
CA VAL A 268 -2.08 6.75 -8.58
C VAL A 268 -1.32 7.38 -9.73
N GLY A 269 -0.86 8.61 -9.53
CA GLY A 269 -0.03 9.35 -10.48
C GLY A 269 -0.24 10.85 -10.38
N GLY A 270 0.79 11.56 -9.97
CA GLY A 270 0.84 13.02 -9.98
C GLY A 270 -0.03 13.75 -8.97
N ILE A 271 -0.71 13.07 -8.08
CA ILE A 271 -1.58 13.69 -7.06
C ILE A 271 -0.72 14.60 -6.16
N SER A 272 -1.03 15.88 -6.16
CA SER A 272 -0.38 16.93 -5.35
C SER A 272 -1.38 17.75 -4.55
N THR A 273 -2.65 17.73 -4.93
CA THR A 273 -3.76 18.48 -4.32
C THR A 273 -4.98 17.58 -4.12
N GLY A 274 -5.96 18.05 -3.35
CA GLY A 274 -7.26 17.38 -3.22
C GLY A 274 -8.06 17.36 -4.52
N GLU A 275 -7.87 18.35 -5.40
CA GLU A 275 -8.50 18.40 -6.73
C GLU A 275 -7.96 17.32 -7.66
N ASP A 276 -6.62 17.07 -7.67
CA ASP A 276 -6.05 15.95 -8.41
C ASP A 276 -6.62 14.60 -7.95
N ALA A 277 -6.82 14.44 -6.64
CA ALA A 277 -7.45 13.25 -6.09
C ALA A 277 -8.91 13.12 -6.55
N ALA A 278 -9.67 14.22 -6.56
CA ALA A 278 -11.06 14.24 -7.03
C ALA A 278 -11.14 13.89 -8.53
N GLU A 279 -10.20 14.36 -9.35
CA GLU A 279 -10.15 14.06 -10.79
C GLU A 279 -9.97 12.57 -11.05
N LEU A 280 -9.06 11.89 -10.33
CA LEU A 280 -8.89 10.42 -10.45
C LEU A 280 -10.13 9.65 -9.99
N LEU A 281 -10.81 10.10 -8.93
CA LEU A 281 -12.06 9.50 -8.48
C LEU A 281 -13.16 9.68 -9.55
N ALA A 282 -13.29 10.89 -10.10
CA ALA A 282 -14.24 11.17 -11.18
C ALA A 282 -13.94 10.35 -12.44
N ALA A 283 -12.67 10.09 -12.76
CA ALA A 283 -12.27 9.22 -13.85
C ALA A 283 -12.59 7.73 -13.61
N GLY A 284 -12.96 7.33 -12.37
CA GLY A 284 -13.40 5.98 -12.05
C GLY A 284 -12.51 5.20 -11.07
N ALA A 285 -11.58 5.85 -10.39
CA ALA A 285 -10.87 5.21 -9.28
C ALA A 285 -11.77 5.09 -8.05
N ASP A 286 -11.76 3.95 -7.37
CA ASP A 286 -12.48 3.71 -6.10
C ASP A 286 -11.70 4.27 -4.90
N ALA A 287 -10.39 4.36 -5.05
CA ALA A 287 -9.46 4.93 -4.07
C ALA A 287 -8.27 5.57 -4.79
N VAL A 288 -7.49 6.39 -4.06
CA VAL A 288 -6.29 7.02 -4.61
C VAL A 288 -5.07 6.78 -3.73
N GLN A 289 -3.87 6.74 -4.35
CA GLN A 289 -2.58 6.67 -3.66
C GLN A 289 -1.75 7.93 -3.93
N VAL A 290 -1.13 8.47 -2.88
CA VAL A 290 -0.20 9.60 -2.96
C VAL A 290 1.22 9.09 -2.83
N GLY A 291 2.04 9.25 -3.88
CA GLY A 291 3.44 8.81 -3.91
C GLY A 291 4.42 9.98 -3.87
N THR A 292 4.75 10.52 -5.04
CA THR A 292 5.85 11.49 -5.24
C THR A 292 5.74 12.75 -4.38
N ALA A 293 4.54 13.23 -4.10
CA ALA A 293 4.34 14.41 -3.25
C ALA A 293 4.92 14.23 -1.83
N THR A 294 5.03 13.00 -1.32
CA THR A 294 5.62 12.71 -0.01
C THR A 294 7.13 12.99 0.08
N PHE A 295 7.83 13.02 -1.04
CA PHE A 295 9.26 13.37 -1.09
C PHE A 295 9.49 14.87 -0.86
N ALA A 296 8.56 15.71 -1.30
CA ALA A 296 8.60 17.15 -1.05
C ALA A 296 8.01 17.51 0.33
N ASP A 297 6.91 16.86 0.72
CA ASP A 297 6.25 17.04 2.01
C ASP A 297 5.74 15.68 2.54
N PRO A 298 6.36 15.11 3.59
CA PRO A 298 5.90 13.85 4.17
C PRO A 298 4.46 13.87 4.70
N ARG A 299 3.89 15.07 4.92
CA ARG A 299 2.49 15.27 5.35
C ARG A 299 1.53 15.37 4.18
N ALA A 300 2.01 15.35 2.93
CA ALA A 300 1.19 15.50 1.73
C ALA A 300 -0.07 14.60 1.73
N PRO A 301 -0.02 13.30 2.11
CA PRO A 301 -1.22 12.48 2.10
C PRO A 301 -2.34 13.01 3.02
N ALA A 302 -1.99 13.46 4.23
CA ALA A 302 -2.97 14.01 5.16
C ALA A 302 -3.50 15.38 4.71
N ARG A 303 -2.63 16.23 4.14
CA ARG A 303 -3.02 17.52 3.56
C ARG A 303 -3.96 17.32 2.38
N ILE A 304 -3.63 16.42 1.45
CA ILE A 304 -4.44 16.12 0.26
C ILE A 304 -5.81 15.56 0.66
N LEU A 305 -5.87 14.69 1.67
CA LEU A 305 -7.14 14.20 2.20
C LEU A 305 -8.03 15.36 2.70
N ALA A 306 -7.48 16.25 3.52
CA ALA A 306 -8.23 17.42 4.00
C ALA A 306 -8.62 18.40 2.89
N GLU A 307 -7.82 18.50 1.83
CA GLU A 307 -8.15 19.29 0.63
C GLU A 307 -9.29 18.65 -0.15
N LEU A 308 -9.26 17.33 -0.34
CA LEU A 308 -10.33 16.57 -0.99
C LEU A 308 -11.66 16.71 -0.25
N GLU A 309 -11.64 16.59 1.09
CA GLU A 309 -12.85 16.81 1.92
C GLU A 309 -13.44 18.21 1.70
N ARG A 310 -12.59 19.26 1.70
CA ARG A 310 -13.03 20.62 1.43
C ARG A 310 -13.56 20.79 0.00
N TRP A 311 -12.87 20.22 -0.98
CA TRP A 311 -13.30 20.25 -2.38
C TRP A 311 -14.67 19.59 -2.56
N CYS A 312 -14.90 18.41 -1.98
CA CYS A 312 -16.20 17.73 -1.97
C CYS A 312 -17.29 18.63 -1.35
N GLY A 313 -17.02 19.26 -0.20
CA GLY A 313 -17.96 20.16 0.46
C GLY A 313 -18.35 21.36 -0.41
N HIS A 314 -17.38 22.00 -1.08
CA HIS A 314 -17.64 23.14 -1.98
C HIS A 314 -18.43 22.74 -3.23
N ASN A 315 -18.26 21.50 -3.71
CA ASN A 315 -18.93 20.98 -4.90
C ASN A 315 -20.22 20.21 -4.59
N GLY A 316 -20.70 20.23 -3.33
CA GLY A 316 -21.96 19.58 -2.93
C GLY A 316 -21.91 18.06 -2.95
N ILE A 317 -20.70 17.46 -2.94
CA ILE A 317 -20.50 16.01 -2.87
C ILE A 317 -20.61 15.58 -1.41
N THR A 318 -21.70 14.92 -1.05
CA THR A 318 -21.94 14.44 0.32
C THR A 318 -21.50 13.00 0.54
N ARG A 319 -21.38 12.22 -0.52
CA ARG A 319 -20.90 10.83 -0.51
C ARG A 319 -19.85 10.67 -1.60
N LEU A 320 -18.71 10.11 -1.24
CA LEU A 320 -17.62 9.90 -2.20
C LEU A 320 -18.06 9.01 -3.38
N ALA A 321 -18.96 8.06 -3.13
CA ALA A 321 -19.55 7.22 -4.17
C ALA A 321 -20.26 8.01 -5.29
N ASP A 322 -20.73 9.21 -5.02
CA ASP A 322 -21.40 10.07 -6.01
C ASP A 322 -20.37 10.80 -6.91
N LEU A 323 -19.08 10.73 -6.58
CA LEU A 323 -17.99 11.26 -7.40
C LEU A 323 -17.34 10.18 -8.26
N ILE A 324 -17.29 8.93 -7.76
CA ILE A 324 -16.59 7.82 -8.43
C ILE A 324 -17.23 7.52 -9.79
N GLY A 325 -16.43 7.65 -10.84
CA GLY A 325 -16.86 7.35 -12.21
C GLY A 325 -17.77 8.40 -12.84
N ARG A 326 -17.97 9.56 -12.21
CA ARG A 326 -18.86 10.64 -12.71
C ARG A 326 -18.51 11.11 -14.12
N ALA A 327 -17.27 10.94 -14.57
CA ALA A 327 -16.86 11.30 -15.92
C ALA A 327 -17.42 10.35 -17.00
N HIS A 328 -18.10 9.26 -16.63
CA HIS A 328 -18.71 8.27 -17.53
C HIS A 328 -20.23 8.41 -17.62
N GLU A 329 -20.84 9.34 -16.88
CA GLU A 329 -22.25 9.69 -16.97
C GLU A 329 -22.46 10.62 -18.18
#